data_f68efd5c101db7aa2f4bdf8015ff4874
#
_entry.id   f68efd5c101db7aa2f4bdf8015ff4874
#
_cell.length_a   1.000
_cell.length_b   1.000
_cell.length_c   1.000
_cell.angle_alpha   90.00
_cell.angle_beta   90.00
_cell.angle_gamma   90.00
#
_symmetry.space_group_name_H-M   'P 1'
#
loop_
_entity.id
_entity.type
_entity.pdbx_description
1 polymer ?
#
loop_
_entity_poly.entity_id
_entity_poly.type
_entity_poly.pdbx_seq_one_letter_code
_entity_poly.pdbx_strand_id
1 'polypeptide(L)'
;MNVQKSAHALKGSAGLEKAELAFREALQTAFGPLDWLPEADGAIHRFHVPGDRKGARNGWYVLHMGGIASGAFGSWKASGAWHTWSSRKPTDAQEAELIRQRIEQAREQREADRTRQQMTTASYAQHAWSSGYSADSYHPYLVKKRIKPGRLRQLGDALMVPLYADGCLCNLQRIMPDGTKRFLSGGRLKGTYSPIG
;
A
#
# COMPACT_ATOMS: atom_id res chain seq x y z
N MET A 1 39.08 -28.13 11.90
CA MET A 1 38.63 -27.12 10.92
C MET A 1 37.19 -26.59 11.14
N ASN A 2 36.62 -26.64 12.34
CA ASN A 2 35.20 -26.26 12.61
C ASN A 2 35.00 -24.99 13.46
N VAL A 3 36.03 -24.44 14.07
CA VAL A 3 35.89 -23.29 14.99
C VAL A 3 35.76 -21.95 14.26
N GLN A 4 36.39 -21.82 13.08
CA GLN A 4 36.30 -20.57 12.29
C GLN A 4 34.93 -20.34 11.60
N LYS A 5 34.20 -21.42 11.23
CA LYS A 5 32.86 -21.30 10.66
C LYS A 5 31.81 -20.83 11.68
N SER A 6 31.93 -21.27 12.96
CA SER A 6 31.01 -20.86 14.03
C SER A 6 31.18 -19.39 14.43
N ALA A 7 32.41 -18.88 14.46
CA ALA A 7 32.68 -17.48 14.83
C ALA A 7 32.21 -16.49 13.73
N HIS A 8 32.23 -16.90 12.48
CA HIS A 8 31.75 -16.07 11.38
C HIS A 8 30.19 -16.00 11.33
N ALA A 9 29.52 -17.12 11.64
CA ALA A 9 28.07 -17.18 11.77
C ALA A 9 27.52 -16.32 12.93
N LEU A 10 28.19 -16.36 14.07
CA LEU A 10 27.82 -15.57 15.27
C LEU A 10 28.02 -14.05 15.06
N LYS A 11 29.10 -13.65 14.39
CA LYS A 11 29.32 -12.22 14.03
C LYS A 11 28.30 -11.72 12.99
N GLY A 12 27.87 -12.58 12.08
CA GLY A 12 26.80 -12.28 11.12
C GLY A 12 25.44 -12.05 11.78
N SER A 13 25.09 -12.89 12.76
CA SER A 13 23.84 -12.78 13.53
C SER A 13 23.76 -11.49 14.35
N ALA A 14 24.81 -11.14 15.09
CA ALA A 14 24.83 -9.92 15.89
C ALA A 14 24.79 -8.63 15.04
N GLY A 15 25.38 -8.66 13.84
CA GLY A 15 25.32 -7.56 12.88
C GLY A 15 23.92 -7.40 12.26
N LEU A 16 23.24 -8.52 12.02
CA LEU A 16 21.87 -8.60 11.53
C LEU A 16 20.91 -7.96 12.53
N GLU A 17 20.88 -8.44 13.76
CA GLU A 17 20.03 -7.94 14.84
C GLU A 17 20.24 -6.43 15.08
N LYS A 18 21.47 -5.95 15.03
CA LYS A 18 21.77 -4.52 15.19
C LYS A 18 21.20 -3.67 14.05
N ALA A 19 21.26 -4.15 12.82
CA ALA A 19 20.73 -3.42 11.68
C ALA A 19 19.19 -3.43 11.66
N GLU A 20 18.54 -4.54 12.02
CA GLU A 20 17.09 -4.65 12.18
C GLU A 20 16.57 -3.73 13.28
N LEU A 21 17.24 -3.67 14.42
CA LEU A 21 16.91 -2.74 15.50
C LEU A 21 17.03 -1.28 15.06
N ALA A 22 18.13 -0.91 14.41
CA ALA A 22 18.33 0.46 13.92
C ALA A 22 17.31 0.85 12.82
N PHE A 23 16.94 -0.09 11.96
CA PHE A 23 15.90 0.13 10.98
C PHE A 23 14.50 0.27 11.62
N ARG A 24 14.22 -0.55 12.65
CA ARG A 24 12.99 -0.40 13.45
C ARG A 24 12.92 0.96 14.13
N GLU A 25 14.01 1.48 14.68
CA GLU A 25 14.06 2.83 15.26
C GLU A 25 13.72 3.91 14.22
N ALA A 26 14.22 3.77 12.99
CA ALA A 26 13.86 4.68 11.90
C ALA A 26 12.37 4.59 11.53
N LEU A 27 11.81 3.39 11.49
CA LEU A 27 10.36 3.19 11.31
C LEU A 27 9.55 3.81 12.45
N GLN A 28 9.98 3.61 13.70
CA GLN A 28 9.31 4.17 14.88
C GLN A 28 9.35 5.70 14.90
N THR A 29 10.44 6.28 14.45
CA THR A 29 10.56 7.75 14.31
C THR A 29 9.52 8.30 13.31
N ALA A 30 9.24 7.56 12.24
CA ALA A 30 8.31 8.00 11.19
C ALA A 30 6.84 7.69 11.51
N PHE A 31 6.56 6.59 12.19
CA PHE A 31 5.20 6.03 12.31
C PHE A 31 4.72 5.83 13.76
N GLY A 32 5.59 6.00 14.74
CA GLY A 32 5.28 5.72 16.15
C GLY A 32 5.69 4.30 16.58
N PRO A 33 5.35 3.88 17.80
CA PRO A 33 5.80 2.64 18.40
C PRO A 33 5.44 1.39 17.58
N LEU A 34 6.39 0.47 17.45
CA LEU A 34 6.23 -0.83 16.79
C LEU A 34 6.71 -1.95 17.74
N ASP A 35 5.92 -3.01 17.86
CA ASP A 35 6.14 -4.15 18.77
C ASP A 35 6.76 -5.38 18.08
N TRP A 36 7.18 -5.22 16.82
CA TRP A 36 7.78 -6.26 15.98
C TRP A 36 9.14 -5.83 15.43
N LEU A 37 9.93 -6.81 14.96
CA LEU A 37 11.21 -6.57 14.26
C LEU A 37 10.99 -6.66 12.73
N PRO A 38 11.64 -5.79 11.94
CA PRO A 38 11.61 -5.88 10.48
C PRO A 38 12.34 -7.13 9.98
N GLU A 39 11.75 -7.81 9.03
CA GLU A 39 12.37 -8.91 8.29
C GLU A 39 13.26 -8.36 7.18
N ALA A 40 14.50 -8.86 7.10
CA ALA A 40 15.53 -8.34 6.19
C ALA A 40 15.76 -9.28 4.99
N ASP A 41 14.67 -9.65 4.30
CA ASP A 41 14.65 -10.58 3.17
C ASP A 41 14.63 -9.92 1.79
N GLY A 42 14.59 -8.58 1.75
CA GLY A 42 14.52 -7.80 0.51
C GLY A 42 13.14 -7.79 -0.15
N ALA A 43 12.12 -8.35 0.49
CA ALA A 43 10.74 -8.29 0.01
C ALA A 43 9.99 -7.07 0.60
N ILE A 44 8.88 -6.70 -0.04
CA ILE A 44 7.98 -5.68 0.54
C ILE A 44 7.11 -6.31 1.62
N HIS A 45 7.25 -5.81 2.83
CA HIS A 45 6.40 -6.12 3.97
C HIS A 45 5.40 -5.00 4.22
N ARG A 46 4.18 -5.39 4.59
CA ARG A 46 3.11 -4.44 4.94
C ARG A 46 2.79 -4.51 6.42
N PHE A 47 2.60 -3.34 7.03
CA PHE A 47 2.27 -3.24 8.44
C PHE A 47 1.17 -2.22 8.72
N HIS A 48 0.60 -2.31 9.91
CA HIS A 48 -0.39 -1.35 10.41
C HIS A 48 0.33 -0.09 10.91
N VAL A 49 -0.07 1.07 10.41
CA VAL A 49 0.44 2.36 10.90
C VAL A 49 -0.43 2.79 12.10
N PRO A 50 0.17 3.12 13.25
CA PRO A 50 -0.56 3.66 14.40
C PRO A 50 -1.47 4.82 14.00
N GLY A 51 -2.70 4.82 14.48
CA GLY A 51 -3.73 5.81 14.09
C GLY A 51 -4.53 5.48 12.83
N ASP A 52 -4.16 4.44 12.09
CA ASP A 52 -4.98 3.93 11.00
C ASP A 52 -6.15 3.08 11.51
N ARG A 53 -7.15 2.90 10.64
CA ARG A 53 -8.27 2.01 10.94
C ARG A 53 -7.76 0.60 11.28
N LYS A 54 -8.32 -0.03 12.31
CA LYS A 54 -8.00 -1.40 12.70
C LYS A 54 -8.05 -2.35 11.49
N GLY A 55 -6.99 -3.13 11.32
CA GLY A 55 -6.82 -4.07 10.21
C GLY A 55 -6.31 -3.44 8.90
N ALA A 56 -6.13 -2.12 8.81
CA ALA A 56 -5.48 -1.50 7.67
C ALA A 56 -3.97 -1.75 7.71
N ARG A 57 -3.38 -2.10 6.57
CA ARG A 57 -1.93 -2.31 6.40
C ARG A 57 -1.40 -1.32 5.36
N ASN A 58 -1.42 -0.03 5.72
CA ASN A 58 -1.00 1.06 4.82
C ASN A 58 0.50 1.34 4.88
N GLY A 59 1.17 0.95 5.96
CA GLY A 59 2.63 1.00 6.05
C GLY A 59 3.27 -0.08 5.19
N TRP A 60 4.42 0.21 4.65
CA TRP A 60 5.26 -0.75 3.93
C TRP A 60 6.72 -0.48 4.20
N TYR A 61 7.53 -1.52 4.16
CA TYR A 61 8.99 -1.41 4.17
C TYR A 61 9.62 -2.50 3.32
N VAL A 62 10.88 -2.29 2.98
CA VAL A 62 11.80 -3.29 2.44
C VAL A 62 13.16 -3.10 3.12
N LEU A 63 13.78 -4.18 3.53
CA LEU A 63 15.11 -4.16 4.16
C LEU A 63 15.99 -5.23 3.51
N HIS A 64 17.16 -4.80 3.06
CA HIS A 64 18.19 -5.67 2.47
C HIS A 64 19.36 -5.77 3.42
N MET A 65 19.88 -6.98 3.60
CA MET A 65 21.13 -7.25 4.29
C MET A 65 22.25 -7.56 3.32
N GLY A 66 23.49 -7.49 3.81
CA GLY A 66 24.70 -7.74 3.03
C GLY A 66 25.46 -6.44 2.72
N GLY A 67 26.73 -6.40 3.12
CA GLY A 67 27.54 -5.19 3.06
C GLY A 67 26.97 -4.09 3.95
N ILE A 68 26.46 -3.02 3.35
CA ILE A 68 25.68 -2.00 4.04
C ILE A 68 24.22 -2.45 4.08
N ALA A 69 23.65 -2.61 5.26
CA ALA A 69 22.23 -2.83 5.38
C ALA A 69 21.49 -1.56 4.91
N SER A 70 20.54 -1.72 4.02
CA SER A 70 19.82 -0.60 3.40
C SER A 70 18.37 -0.96 3.13
N GLY A 71 17.50 0.03 3.16
CA GLY A 71 16.07 -0.18 3.00
C GLY A 71 15.32 1.07 2.64
N ALA A 72 14.02 0.89 2.45
CA ALA A 72 13.10 1.98 2.21
C ALA A 72 11.78 1.67 2.93
N PHE A 73 11.05 2.70 3.30
CA PHE A 73 9.75 2.56 3.96
C PHE A 73 8.86 3.76 3.71
N GLY A 74 7.57 3.58 3.88
CA GLY A 74 6.59 4.64 3.66
C GLY A 74 5.17 4.23 3.99
N SER A 75 4.22 5.06 3.63
CA SER A 75 2.79 4.77 3.75
C SER A 75 2.08 5.02 2.42
N TRP A 76 1.16 4.14 2.07
CA TRP A 76 0.30 4.29 0.90
C TRP A 76 -0.69 5.46 1.02
N LYS A 77 -0.95 5.93 2.23
CA LYS A 77 -1.79 7.12 2.49
C LYS A 77 -1.04 8.43 2.29
N ALA A 78 0.24 8.47 2.64
CA ALA A 78 1.05 9.66 2.51
C ALA A 78 1.42 9.83 1.04
N SER A 79 0.65 10.59 0.29
CA SER A 79 0.82 11.05 -1.12
C SER A 79 2.11 10.64 -1.87
N GLY A 80 2.61 9.42 -1.63
CA GLY A 80 3.82 8.87 -2.22
C GLY A 80 5.13 9.21 -1.48
N ALA A 81 5.08 9.92 -0.37
CA ALA A 81 6.28 10.16 0.44
C ALA A 81 6.83 8.83 0.99
N TRP A 82 8.09 8.61 0.81
CA TRP A 82 8.82 7.44 1.29
C TRP A 82 10.22 7.86 1.74
N HIS A 83 10.80 7.06 2.62
CA HIS A 83 12.09 7.31 3.22
C HIS A 83 13.06 6.20 2.79
N THR A 84 14.31 6.58 2.58
CA THR A 84 15.42 5.65 2.40
C THR A 84 16.25 5.61 3.67
N TRP A 85 16.80 4.45 3.96
CA TRP A 85 17.63 4.22 5.13
C TRP A 85 18.85 3.36 4.80
N SER A 86 19.95 3.63 5.46
CA SER A 86 21.13 2.76 5.43
C SER A 86 21.81 2.77 6.81
N SER A 87 22.39 1.63 7.17
CA SER A 87 23.05 1.46 8.48
C SER A 87 24.29 2.34 8.66
N ARG A 88 24.91 2.74 7.58
CA ARG A 88 26.00 3.73 7.50
C ARG A 88 26.08 4.36 6.12
N LYS A 89 26.84 5.42 5.98
CA LYS A 89 27.15 5.99 4.65
C LYS A 89 28.08 5.04 3.87
N PRO A 90 27.94 4.96 2.54
CA PRO A 90 28.85 4.21 1.71
C PRO A 90 30.27 4.83 1.77
N THR A 91 31.28 3.98 1.75
CA THR A 91 32.69 4.39 1.80
C THR A 91 33.33 4.46 0.42
N ASP A 92 32.73 3.78 -0.55
CA ASP A 92 33.21 3.76 -1.93
C ASP A 92 32.06 3.79 -2.95
N ALA A 93 32.43 3.91 -4.23
CA ALA A 93 31.46 4.00 -5.33
C ALA A 93 30.68 2.70 -5.55
N GLN A 94 31.25 1.54 -5.23
CA GLN A 94 30.58 0.24 -5.40
C GLN A 94 29.47 0.07 -4.35
N GLU A 95 29.74 0.42 -3.09
CA GLU A 95 28.74 0.42 -2.04
C GLU A 95 27.61 1.41 -2.33
N ALA A 96 27.95 2.60 -2.82
CA ALA A 96 26.96 3.61 -3.21
C ALA A 96 26.05 3.12 -4.34
N GLU A 97 26.62 2.46 -5.34
CA GLU A 97 25.87 1.89 -6.46
C GLU A 97 24.95 0.73 -6.00
N LEU A 98 25.44 -0.13 -5.12
CA LEU A 98 24.61 -1.22 -4.56
C LEU A 98 23.40 -0.68 -3.80
N ILE A 99 23.57 0.36 -2.98
CA ILE A 99 22.44 1.01 -2.29
C ILE A 99 21.46 1.60 -3.30
N ARG A 100 21.93 2.28 -4.34
CA ARG A 100 21.09 2.86 -5.39
C ARG A 100 20.25 1.80 -6.10
N GLN A 101 20.86 0.68 -6.48
CA GLN A 101 20.15 -0.45 -7.10
C GLN A 101 19.06 -1.04 -6.19
N ARG A 102 19.33 -1.19 -4.90
CA ARG A 102 18.33 -1.67 -3.91
C ARG A 102 17.16 -0.71 -3.75
N ILE A 103 17.45 0.60 -3.74
CA ILE A 103 16.40 1.63 -3.68
C ILE A 103 15.51 1.56 -4.92
N GLU A 104 16.09 1.40 -6.11
CA GLU A 104 15.32 1.29 -7.35
C GLU A 104 14.50 0.00 -7.39
N GLN A 105 15.06 -1.13 -6.98
CA GLN A 105 14.31 -2.38 -6.83
C GLN A 105 13.10 -2.24 -5.89
N ALA A 106 13.30 -1.58 -4.74
CA ALA A 106 12.20 -1.31 -3.81
C ALA A 106 11.11 -0.44 -4.43
N ARG A 107 11.49 0.54 -5.24
CA ARG A 107 10.56 1.39 -6.00
C ARG A 107 9.77 0.57 -7.02
N GLU A 108 10.43 -0.24 -7.81
CA GLU A 108 9.81 -1.11 -8.81
C GLU A 108 8.84 -2.11 -8.18
N GLN A 109 9.26 -2.78 -7.11
CA GLN A 109 8.40 -3.70 -6.35
C GLN A 109 7.14 -3.01 -5.82
N ARG A 110 7.30 -1.81 -5.25
CA ARG A 110 6.16 -1.02 -4.76
C ARG A 110 5.18 -0.67 -5.89
N GLU A 111 5.68 -0.26 -7.05
CA GLU A 111 4.82 0.11 -8.18
C GLU A 111 4.13 -1.14 -8.76
N ALA A 112 4.82 -2.27 -8.84
CA ALA A 112 4.23 -3.54 -9.24
C ALA A 112 3.12 -4.00 -8.28
N ASP A 113 3.35 -3.89 -6.98
CA ASP A 113 2.35 -4.19 -5.95
C ASP A 113 1.11 -3.29 -6.06
N ARG A 114 1.33 -1.99 -6.26
CA ARG A 114 0.27 -1.02 -6.47
C ARG A 114 -0.56 -1.36 -7.69
N THR A 115 0.09 -1.65 -8.81
CA THR A 115 -0.57 -2.04 -10.06
C THR A 115 -1.40 -3.31 -9.87
N ARG A 116 -0.83 -4.33 -9.23
CA ARG A 116 -1.55 -5.58 -8.92
C ARG A 116 -2.80 -5.32 -8.06
N GLN A 117 -2.66 -4.49 -7.03
CA GLN A 117 -3.78 -4.13 -6.17
C GLN A 117 -4.88 -3.39 -6.95
N GLN A 118 -4.50 -2.46 -7.83
CA GLN A 118 -5.43 -1.73 -8.67
C GLN A 118 -6.16 -2.65 -9.66
N MET A 119 -5.47 -3.60 -10.26
CA MET A 119 -6.07 -4.61 -11.16
C MET A 119 -7.07 -5.49 -10.41
N THR A 120 -6.72 -5.99 -9.24
CA THR A 120 -7.63 -6.78 -8.40
C THR A 120 -8.89 -5.98 -8.03
N THR A 121 -8.71 -4.72 -7.64
CA THR A 121 -9.85 -3.85 -7.31
C THR A 121 -10.70 -3.54 -8.54
N ALA A 122 -10.09 -3.33 -9.70
CA ALA A 122 -10.83 -3.10 -10.94
C ALA A 122 -11.67 -4.32 -11.34
N SER A 123 -11.13 -5.54 -11.25
CA SER A 123 -11.87 -6.77 -11.50
C SER A 123 -13.05 -6.92 -10.55
N TYR A 124 -12.87 -6.64 -9.26
CA TYR A 124 -13.96 -6.63 -8.30
C TYR A 124 -15.00 -5.55 -8.63
N ALA A 125 -14.57 -4.35 -9.01
CA ALA A 125 -15.45 -3.25 -9.40
C ALA A 125 -16.33 -3.63 -10.61
N GLN A 126 -15.74 -4.25 -11.62
CA GLN A 126 -16.45 -4.72 -12.83
C GLN A 126 -17.48 -5.80 -12.48
N HIS A 127 -17.09 -6.77 -11.66
CA HIS A 127 -18.00 -7.82 -11.18
C HIS A 127 -19.16 -7.23 -10.36
N ALA A 128 -18.88 -6.37 -9.38
CA ALA A 128 -19.91 -5.73 -8.58
C ALA A 128 -20.85 -4.85 -9.42
N TRP A 129 -20.30 -4.14 -10.38
CA TRP A 129 -21.08 -3.32 -11.32
C TRP A 129 -22.02 -4.18 -12.19
N SER A 130 -21.53 -5.27 -12.77
CA SER A 130 -22.34 -6.16 -13.61
C SER A 130 -23.41 -6.88 -12.80
N SER A 131 -23.15 -7.24 -11.56
CA SER A 131 -24.10 -7.89 -10.65
C SER A 131 -25.12 -6.91 -10.05
N GLY A 132 -24.89 -5.61 -10.14
CA GLY A 132 -25.83 -4.60 -9.67
C GLY A 132 -27.05 -4.47 -10.59
N TYR A 133 -28.14 -3.98 -10.03
CA TYR A 133 -29.36 -3.61 -10.74
C TYR A 133 -29.51 -2.09 -10.83
N SER A 134 -30.48 -1.60 -11.61
CA SER A 134 -30.78 -0.15 -11.69
C SER A 134 -31.09 0.39 -10.29
N ALA A 135 -30.53 1.53 -9.94
CA ALA A 135 -30.74 2.11 -8.62
C ALA A 135 -32.22 2.44 -8.38
N ASP A 136 -32.70 2.08 -7.19
CA ASP A 136 -34.04 2.40 -6.75
C ASP A 136 -34.19 3.91 -6.54
N SER A 137 -35.21 4.51 -7.15
CA SER A 137 -35.55 5.94 -6.99
C SER A 137 -35.94 6.30 -5.54
N TYR A 138 -36.38 5.32 -4.76
CA TYR A 138 -36.70 5.47 -3.33
C TYR A 138 -35.50 5.26 -2.41
N HIS A 139 -34.31 5.02 -2.96
CA HIS A 139 -33.11 4.92 -2.13
C HIS A 139 -32.94 6.15 -1.23
N PRO A 140 -32.76 6.03 0.10
CA PRO A 140 -32.81 7.13 1.06
C PRO A 140 -31.88 8.30 0.70
N TYR A 141 -30.69 8.00 0.17
CA TYR A 141 -29.76 9.03 -0.28
C TYR A 141 -30.31 9.85 -1.46
N LEU A 142 -30.91 9.21 -2.46
CA LEU A 142 -31.48 9.88 -3.65
C LEU A 142 -32.68 10.77 -3.25
N VAL A 143 -33.58 10.23 -2.42
CA VAL A 143 -34.72 10.97 -1.88
C VAL A 143 -34.25 12.19 -1.08
N LYS A 144 -33.30 12.01 -0.16
CA LYS A 144 -32.73 13.12 0.64
C LYS A 144 -32.09 14.20 -0.21
N LYS A 145 -31.45 13.81 -1.31
CA LYS A 145 -30.78 14.73 -2.23
C LYS A 145 -31.71 15.29 -3.32
N ARG A 146 -32.92 14.76 -3.44
CA ARG A 146 -33.89 15.11 -4.49
C ARG A 146 -33.33 14.96 -5.91
N ILE A 147 -32.60 13.86 -6.14
CA ILE A 147 -32.00 13.56 -7.45
C ILE A 147 -32.52 12.23 -7.98
N LYS A 148 -32.59 12.12 -9.29
CA LYS A 148 -32.97 10.88 -9.98
C LYS A 148 -31.79 9.91 -10.01
N PRO A 149 -32.04 8.58 -10.03
CA PRO A 149 -30.98 7.57 -10.06
C PRO A 149 -30.10 7.65 -11.30
N GLY A 150 -30.62 8.12 -12.44
CA GLY A 150 -29.85 8.17 -13.70
C GLY A 150 -29.28 6.81 -14.08
N ARG A 151 -27.99 6.76 -14.37
CA ARG A 151 -27.27 5.52 -14.69
C ARG A 151 -26.63 4.82 -13.47
N LEU A 152 -26.97 5.25 -12.25
CA LEU A 152 -26.47 4.59 -11.06
C LEU A 152 -26.99 3.16 -10.97
N ARG A 153 -26.17 2.29 -10.43
CA ARG A 153 -26.56 0.94 -10.06
C ARG A 153 -26.58 0.77 -8.55
N GLN A 154 -27.26 -0.26 -8.09
CA GLN A 154 -27.37 -0.61 -6.69
C GLN A 154 -27.00 -2.07 -6.48
N LEU A 155 -26.26 -2.35 -5.41
CA LEU A 155 -25.94 -3.70 -4.96
C LEU A 155 -26.20 -3.77 -3.46
N GLY A 156 -27.21 -4.55 -3.05
CA GLY A 156 -27.76 -4.48 -1.70
C GLY A 156 -28.25 -3.07 -1.39
N ASP A 157 -27.85 -2.51 -0.26
CA ASP A 157 -28.23 -1.17 0.19
C ASP A 157 -27.29 -0.05 -0.33
N ALA A 158 -26.30 -0.38 -1.14
CA ALA A 158 -25.31 0.61 -1.59
C ALA A 158 -25.58 1.02 -3.04
N LEU A 159 -25.72 2.34 -3.28
CA LEU A 159 -25.59 2.88 -4.61
C LEU A 159 -24.15 2.77 -5.08
N MET A 160 -23.94 2.50 -6.35
CA MET A 160 -22.63 2.42 -6.98
C MET A 160 -22.47 3.54 -7.99
N VAL A 161 -21.42 4.32 -7.83
CA VAL A 161 -20.97 5.32 -8.79
C VAL A 161 -19.72 4.78 -9.48
N PRO A 162 -19.74 4.55 -10.80
CA PRO A 162 -18.61 3.98 -11.50
C PRO A 162 -17.49 5.01 -11.69
N LEU A 163 -16.24 4.58 -11.54
CA LEU A 163 -15.07 5.38 -11.87
C LEU A 163 -14.31 4.73 -13.02
N TYR A 164 -14.13 5.51 -14.06
CA TYR A 164 -13.43 5.09 -15.28
C TYR A 164 -12.06 5.75 -15.37
N ALA A 165 -11.12 5.03 -15.94
CA ALA A 165 -9.85 5.54 -16.41
C ALA A 165 -9.59 4.91 -17.77
N ASP A 166 -9.16 5.70 -18.75
CA ASP A 166 -8.82 5.23 -20.09
C ASP A 166 -9.96 4.37 -20.72
N GLY A 167 -11.22 4.75 -20.46
CA GLY A 167 -12.41 4.05 -20.94
C GLY A 167 -12.79 2.77 -20.18
N CYS A 168 -11.97 2.32 -19.23
CA CYS A 168 -12.20 1.10 -18.45
C CYS A 168 -12.68 1.42 -17.04
N LEU A 169 -13.67 0.63 -16.55
CA LEU A 169 -14.12 0.70 -15.16
C LEU A 169 -13.02 0.19 -14.24
N CYS A 170 -12.49 1.06 -13.38
CA CYS A 170 -11.34 0.76 -12.54
C CYS A 170 -11.61 0.87 -11.03
N ASN A 171 -12.71 1.51 -10.63
CA ASN A 171 -13.11 1.62 -9.24
C ASN A 171 -14.60 1.91 -9.12
N LEU A 172 -15.15 1.82 -7.91
CA LEU A 172 -16.51 2.23 -7.56
C LEU A 172 -16.48 3.10 -6.30
N GLN A 173 -17.31 4.16 -6.30
CA GLN A 173 -17.73 4.79 -5.05
C GLN A 173 -19.04 4.16 -4.61
N ARG A 174 -19.09 3.63 -3.41
CA ARG A 174 -20.30 3.12 -2.76
C ARG A 174 -20.89 4.19 -1.88
N ILE A 175 -22.19 4.45 -2.03
CA ILE A 175 -22.95 5.42 -1.22
C ILE A 175 -24.02 4.64 -0.46
N MET A 176 -23.92 4.66 0.86
CA MET A 176 -24.88 3.97 1.74
C MET A 176 -26.13 4.82 1.97
N PRO A 177 -27.22 4.24 2.47
CA PRO A 177 -28.49 4.93 2.78
C PRO A 177 -28.31 6.16 3.70
N ASP A 178 -27.38 6.07 4.65
CA ASP A 178 -27.01 7.16 5.57
C ASP A 178 -26.24 8.31 4.88
N GLY A 179 -25.82 8.11 3.64
CA GLY A 179 -25.01 9.04 2.87
C GLY A 179 -23.51 8.85 3.00
N THR A 180 -23.06 7.86 3.76
CA THR A 180 -21.64 7.50 3.85
C THR A 180 -21.11 7.09 2.48
N LYS A 181 -19.99 7.71 2.06
CA LYS A 181 -19.34 7.47 0.77
C LYS A 181 -17.98 6.82 0.97
N ARG A 182 -17.72 5.73 0.23
CA ARG A 182 -16.44 5.05 0.27
C ARG A 182 -16.07 4.53 -1.12
N PHE A 183 -14.82 4.74 -1.50
CA PHE A 183 -14.24 4.06 -2.65
C PHE A 183 -13.82 2.63 -2.27
N LEU A 184 -13.72 1.75 -3.25
CA LEU A 184 -13.09 0.47 -3.04
C LEU A 184 -11.61 0.67 -2.70
N SER A 185 -11.15 0.00 -1.66
CA SER A 185 -9.77 0.11 -1.18
C SER A 185 -8.79 -0.45 -2.22
N GLY A 186 -7.66 0.24 -2.41
CA GLY A 186 -6.62 -0.16 -3.35
C GLY A 186 -6.90 0.16 -4.82
N GLY A 187 -8.08 0.67 -5.16
CA GLY A 187 -8.42 1.06 -6.53
C GLY A 187 -7.82 2.40 -6.94
N ARG A 188 -7.64 2.58 -8.25
CA ARG A 188 -7.18 3.83 -8.84
C ARG A 188 -8.21 4.94 -8.60
N LEU A 189 -7.73 6.11 -8.17
CA LEU A 189 -8.55 7.32 -8.00
C LEU A 189 -8.01 8.49 -8.83
N LYS A 190 -6.69 8.63 -8.90
CA LYS A 190 -6.06 9.72 -9.65
C LYS A 190 -6.31 9.52 -11.15
N GLY A 191 -6.81 10.58 -11.80
CA GLY A 191 -7.11 10.57 -13.22
C GLY A 191 -8.36 9.74 -13.58
N THR A 192 -9.27 9.50 -12.63
CA THR A 192 -10.55 8.85 -12.90
C THR A 192 -11.68 9.87 -13.03
N TYR A 193 -12.70 9.48 -13.77
CA TYR A 193 -13.92 10.24 -13.94
C TYR A 193 -15.16 9.33 -13.81
N SER A 194 -16.29 9.93 -13.50
CA SER A 194 -17.60 9.26 -13.57
C SER A 194 -18.43 9.96 -14.66
N PRO A 195 -18.97 9.22 -15.64
CA PRO A 195 -19.80 9.83 -16.65
C PRO A 195 -21.11 10.31 -16.01
N ILE A 196 -21.42 11.59 -16.22
CA ILE A 196 -22.70 12.19 -15.86
C ILE A 196 -23.57 12.05 -17.11
N GLY A 197 -24.63 11.25 -17.01
CA GLY A 197 -25.53 11.00 -18.11
C GLY A 197 -26.94 11.36 -17.79
#